data_5f1cab92f174d5a0027efdf4822fe8c2
#
_entry.id   5f1cab92f174d5a0027efdf4822fe8c2
#
_cell.length_a   1.000
_cell.length_b   1.000
_cell.length_c   1.000
_cell.angle_alpha   90.00
_cell.angle_beta   90.00
_cell.angle_gamma   90.00
#
_symmetry.space_group_name_H-M   'P 1'
#
loop_
_entity.id
_entity.type
_entity.pdbx_description
1 polymer ?
#
loop_
_entity_poly.entity_id
_entity_poly.type
_entity_poly.pdbx_seq_one_letter_code
_entity_poly.pdbx_strand_id
1 'polypeptide(L)'
;NYKEKRFIMELTKRQQEGLIVAVARYRNQEKYTCISGYAGSGKSTLVKFIVQSLPGIDPEKDVVYATFTGKAAQVLLKKGNKNVSTLHKLLYESLPRPDGTWYRKPVDRVPYKIVVIDEVSMVPQSMIDQLFKYHCYVIALGDPFQLPPIHKDDVNTLLDRPHVFLNEIM
;
A
#
# COMPACT_ATOMS: atom_id res chain seq x y z
N ASN A 1 -2.11 26.88 -5.21
CA ASN A 1 -3.55 26.75 -5.30
C ASN A 1 -4.17 26.85 -3.91
N TYR A 2 -5.25 27.64 -3.76
CA TYR A 2 -5.90 27.90 -2.46
C TYR A 2 -6.47 26.61 -1.82
N LYS A 3 -6.96 25.67 -2.62
CA LYS A 3 -7.43 24.36 -2.17
C LYS A 3 -6.29 23.50 -1.62
N GLU A 4 -5.13 23.48 -2.27
CA GLU A 4 -3.95 22.74 -1.79
C GLU A 4 -3.42 23.27 -0.46
N LYS A 5 -3.39 24.59 -0.28
CA LYS A 5 -2.98 25.20 1.00
C LYS A 5 -3.95 24.88 2.13
N ARG A 6 -5.27 24.84 1.86
CA ARG A 6 -6.27 24.48 2.85
C ARG A 6 -6.16 23.02 3.27
N PHE A 7 -5.89 22.11 2.32
CA PHE A 7 -5.69 20.69 2.59
C PHE A 7 -4.45 20.43 3.47
N ILE A 8 -3.34 21.09 3.20
CA ILE A 8 -2.10 20.91 3.99
C ILE A 8 -2.29 21.39 5.43
N MET A 9 -3.13 22.37 5.69
CA MET A 9 -3.42 22.89 7.05
C MET A 9 -4.25 21.92 7.92
N GLU A 10 -4.86 20.88 7.33
CA GLU A 10 -5.63 19.87 8.05
C GLU A 10 -4.76 18.69 8.52
N LEU A 11 -3.51 18.59 8.06
CA LEU A 11 -2.59 17.55 8.44
C LEU A 11 -1.79 17.96 9.69
N THR A 12 -1.52 16.97 10.56
CA THR A 12 -0.54 17.16 11.64
C THR A 12 0.84 17.42 11.08
N LYS A 13 1.75 17.95 11.88
CA LYS A 13 3.15 18.16 11.47
C LYS A 13 3.80 16.86 10.98
N ARG A 14 3.59 15.75 11.68
CA ARG A 14 4.12 14.44 11.29
C ARG A 14 3.55 13.95 9.96
N GLN A 15 2.26 14.14 9.75
CA GLN A 15 1.64 13.83 8.47
C GLN A 15 2.18 14.70 7.33
N GLN A 16 2.42 15.99 7.56
CA GLN A 16 3.03 16.89 6.57
C GLN A 16 4.45 16.43 6.21
N GLU A 17 5.25 16.08 7.18
CA GLU A 17 6.60 15.51 6.96
C GLU A 17 6.51 14.22 6.13
N GLY A 18 5.58 13.34 6.48
CA GLY A 18 5.35 12.10 5.74
C GLY A 18 4.90 12.31 4.30
N LEU A 19 4.06 13.29 4.06
CA LEU A 19 3.66 13.69 2.71
C LEU A 19 4.86 14.13 1.87
N ILE A 20 5.71 14.97 2.43
CA ILE A 20 6.94 15.46 1.76
C ILE A 20 7.86 14.29 1.41
N VAL A 21 8.09 13.38 2.36
CA VAL A 21 8.95 12.21 2.15
C VAL A 21 8.40 11.31 1.04
N ALA A 22 7.12 10.97 1.08
CA ALA A 22 6.50 10.08 0.09
C ALA A 22 6.54 10.67 -1.32
N VAL A 23 6.23 11.96 -1.47
CA VAL A 23 6.26 12.65 -2.76
C VAL A 23 7.69 12.75 -3.30
N ALA A 24 8.66 13.04 -2.44
CA ALA A 24 10.08 13.11 -2.84
C ALA A 24 10.59 11.73 -3.30
N ARG A 25 10.24 10.66 -2.58
CA ARG A 25 10.62 9.30 -2.96
C ARG A 25 10.00 8.89 -4.29
N TYR A 26 8.74 9.22 -4.52
CA TYR A 26 8.08 8.98 -5.81
C TYR A 26 8.80 9.72 -6.95
N ARG A 27 9.10 11.00 -6.78
CA ARG A 27 9.81 11.81 -7.78
C ARG A 27 11.21 11.29 -8.08
N ASN A 28 11.88 10.74 -7.09
CA ASN A 28 13.21 10.12 -7.21
C ASN A 28 13.15 8.69 -7.79
N GLN A 29 11.97 8.24 -8.23
CA GLN A 29 11.76 6.91 -8.80
C GLN A 29 12.14 5.77 -7.86
N GLU A 30 11.99 6.00 -6.56
CA GLU A 30 12.13 4.94 -5.56
C GLU A 30 11.00 3.91 -5.70
N LYS A 31 11.27 2.69 -5.28
CA LYS A 31 10.34 1.57 -5.47
C LYS A 31 9.11 1.68 -4.57
N TYR A 32 9.30 2.16 -3.35
CA TYR A 32 8.23 2.21 -2.35
C TYR A 32 8.49 3.26 -1.27
N THR A 33 7.44 3.57 -0.53
CA THR A 33 7.50 4.27 0.76
C THR A 33 6.77 3.42 1.80
N CYS A 34 7.41 3.17 2.93
CA CYS A 34 6.80 2.49 4.07
C CYS A 34 6.40 3.50 5.14
N ILE A 35 5.13 3.49 5.52
CA ILE A 35 4.54 4.34 6.55
C ILE A 35 4.14 3.45 7.72
N SER A 36 4.80 3.64 8.84
CA SER A 36 4.53 2.95 10.10
C SER A 36 3.77 3.87 11.05
N GLY A 37 2.84 3.30 11.79
CA GLY A 37 2.09 4.05 12.80
C GLY A 37 1.09 3.16 13.51
N TYR A 38 0.76 3.54 14.74
CA TYR A 38 -0.25 2.84 15.53
C TYR A 38 -1.64 2.97 14.92
N ALA A 39 -2.55 2.09 15.32
CA ALA A 39 -3.95 2.23 15.00
C ALA A 39 -4.46 3.63 15.45
N GLY A 40 -5.18 4.31 14.53
CA GLY A 40 -5.66 5.67 14.80
C GLY A 40 -4.62 6.78 14.68
N SER A 41 -3.43 6.50 14.13
CA SER A 41 -2.38 7.51 13.93
C SER A 41 -2.55 8.37 12.67
N GLY A 42 -3.59 8.11 11.87
CA GLY A 42 -3.86 8.88 10.66
C GLY A 42 -3.15 8.40 9.40
N LYS A 43 -2.68 7.13 9.36
CA LYS A 43 -2.05 6.53 8.16
C LYS A 43 -2.93 6.62 6.93
N SER A 44 -4.20 6.19 7.05
CA SER A 44 -5.14 6.18 5.93
C SER A 44 -5.45 7.58 5.42
N THR A 45 -5.55 8.56 6.31
CA THR A 45 -5.72 9.97 5.94
C THR A 45 -4.51 10.46 5.16
N LEU A 46 -3.30 10.20 5.67
CA LEU A 46 -2.07 10.62 5.00
C LEU A 46 -1.96 10.03 3.59
N VAL A 47 -2.30 8.76 3.39
CA VAL A 47 -2.27 8.12 2.07
C VAL A 47 -3.17 8.84 1.07
N LYS A 48 -4.37 9.25 1.45
CA LYS A 48 -5.27 10.01 0.57
C LYS A 48 -4.63 11.31 0.09
N PHE A 49 -3.96 12.03 0.97
CA PHE A 49 -3.22 13.25 0.60
C PHE A 49 -2.02 12.93 -0.30
N ILE A 50 -1.29 11.86 -0.02
CA ILE A 50 -0.16 11.45 -0.86
C ILE A 50 -0.63 11.19 -2.29
N VAL A 51 -1.62 10.32 -2.50
CA VAL A 51 -2.06 9.94 -3.85
C VAL A 51 -2.65 11.12 -4.64
N GLN A 52 -3.25 12.08 -3.95
CA GLN A 52 -3.72 13.33 -4.56
C GLN A 52 -2.59 14.29 -4.95
N SER A 53 -1.43 14.15 -4.32
CA SER A 53 -0.27 15.02 -4.51
C SER A 53 0.76 14.45 -5.49
N LEU A 54 0.66 13.19 -5.88
CA LEU A 54 1.60 12.56 -6.81
C LEU A 54 1.40 13.09 -8.24
N PRO A 55 2.47 13.60 -8.89
CA PRO A 55 2.35 14.11 -10.26
C PRO A 55 1.93 13.02 -11.25
N GLY A 56 0.99 13.34 -12.13
CA GLY A 56 0.54 12.43 -13.19
C GLY A 56 -0.28 11.24 -12.72
N ILE A 57 -0.77 11.25 -11.48
CA ILE A 57 -1.60 10.20 -10.90
C ILE A 57 -3.05 10.67 -10.79
N ASP A 58 -3.95 9.88 -11.35
CA ASP A 58 -5.39 9.98 -11.12
C ASP A 58 -5.75 9.05 -9.96
N PRO A 59 -6.12 9.56 -8.77
CA PRO A 59 -6.42 8.73 -7.61
C PRO A 59 -7.54 7.72 -7.83
N GLU A 60 -8.46 7.99 -8.77
CA GLU A 60 -9.59 7.11 -9.05
C GLU A 60 -9.27 5.98 -10.02
N LYS A 61 -8.29 6.18 -10.92
CA LYS A 61 -7.95 5.21 -11.97
C LYS A 61 -6.63 4.51 -11.75
N ASP A 62 -5.65 5.22 -11.21
CA ASP A 62 -4.26 4.77 -11.17
C ASP A 62 -3.87 4.09 -9.86
N VAL A 63 -4.74 4.14 -8.84
CA VAL A 63 -4.45 3.68 -7.48
C VAL A 63 -5.32 2.48 -7.14
N VAL A 64 -4.69 1.41 -6.65
CA VAL A 64 -5.37 0.25 -6.06
C VAL A 64 -4.97 0.10 -4.60
N TYR A 65 -5.93 -0.24 -3.75
CA TYR A 65 -5.72 -0.60 -2.35
C TYR A 65 -5.70 -2.12 -2.26
N ALA A 66 -4.59 -2.68 -1.81
CA ALA A 66 -4.37 -4.11 -1.76
C ALA A 66 -4.20 -4.61 -0.32
N THR A 67 -4.74 -5.77 -0.06
CA THR A 67 -4.65 -6.44 1.25
C THR A 67 -4.22 -7.88 1.07
N PHE A 68 -3.71 -8.49 2.13
CA PHE A 68 -3.36 -9.90 2.12
C PHE A 68 -4.61 -10.81 2.20
N THR A 69 -5.65 -10.40 2.94
CA THR A 69 -6.86 -11.20 3.15
C THR A 69 -8.09 -10.60 2.45
N GLY A 70 -9.02 -11.46 2.02
CA GLY A 70 -10.28 -11.02 1.45
C GLY A 70 -11.17 -10.26 2.45
N LYS A 71 -11.09 -10.61 3.73
CA LYS A 71 -11.81 -9.91 4.80
C LYS A 71 -11.35 -8.46 4.93
N ALA A 72 -10.04 -8.24 4.94
CA ALA A 72 -9.47 -6.89 4.97
C ALA A 72 -9.84 -6.08 3.71
N ALA A 73 -9.88 -6.70 2.54
CA ALA A 73 -10.33 -6.06 1.31
C ALA A 73 -11.78 -5.59 1.42
N GLN A 74 -12.67 -6.40 2.00
CA GLN A 74 -14.06 -6.00 2.20
C GLN A 74 -14.22 -4.83 3.16
N VAL A 75 -13.39 -4.74 4.19
CA VAL A 75 -13.36 -3.59 5.11
C VAL A 75 -13.01 -2.30 4.36
N LEU A 76 -12.01 -2.35 3.48
CA LEU A 76 -11.63 -1.20 2.66
C LEU A 76 -12.74 -0.78 1.68
N LEU A 77 -13.44 -1.74 1.07
CA LEU A 77 -14.59 -1.45 0.22
C LEU A 77 -15.72 -0.76 0.99
N LYS A 78 -16.02 -1.23 2.19
CA LYS A 78 -17.05 -0.63 3.05
C LYS A 78 -16.69 0.80 3.48
N LYS A 79 -15.40 1.12 3.56
CA LYS A 79 -14.92 2.49 3.84
C LYS A 79 -14.99 3.43 2.63
N GLY A 80 -15.46 2.93 1.47
CA GLY A 80 -15.66 3.74 0.28
C GLY A 80 -14.49 3.78 -0.69
N ASN A 81 -13.46 2.96 -0.52
CA ASN A 81 -12.39 2.82 -1.51
C ASN A 81 -12.93 2.11 -2.75
N LYS A 82 -12.66 2.65 -3.93
CA LYS A 82 -13.21 2.13 -5.20
C LYS A 82 -12.43 0.96 -5.78
N ASN A 83 -11.12 1.09 -5.86
CA ASN A 83 -10.24 0.06 -6.40
C ASN A 83 -9.62 -0.71 -5.24
N VAL A 84 -10.17 -1.86 -4.92
CA VAL A 84 -9.69 -2.73 -3.84
C VAL A 84 -9.50 -4.13 -4.36
N SER A 85 -8.40 -4.76 -4.01
CA SER A 85 -8.09 -6.14 -4.38
C SER A 85 -7.31 -6.83 -3.28
N THR A 86 -7.37 -8.15 -3.23
CA THR A 86 -6.33 -8.89 -2.52
C THR A 86 -5.04 -8.89 -3.35
N LEU A 87 -3.90 -9.01 -2.69
CA LEU A 87 -2.61 -9.14 -3.39
C LEU A 87 -2.56 -10.39 -4.27
N HIS A 88 -3.19 -11.48 -3.86
CA HIS A 88 -3.28 -12.68 -4.68
C HIS A 88 -3.97 -12.43 -6.02
N LYS A 89 -5.11 -11.74 -6.01
CA LYS A 89 -5.82 -11.40 -7.25
C LYS A 89 -5.08 -10.38 -8.11
N LEU A 90 -4.36 -9.48 -7.46
CA LEU A 90 -3.61 -8.44 -8.16
C LEU A 90 -2.38 -8.99 -8.88
N LEU A 91 -1.68 -9.96 -8.27
CA LEU A 91 -0.36 -10.43 -8.70
C LEU A 91 -0.39 -11.75 -9.47
N TYR A 92 -1.47 -12.55 -9.32
CA TYR A 92 -1.53 -13.90 -9.89
C TYR A 92 -2.85 -14.15 -10.62
N GLU A 93 -2.77 -14.93 -11.67
CA GLU A 93 -3.91 -15.51 -12.36
C GLU A 93 -3.94 -17.02 -12.14
N SER A 94 -5.15 -17.58 -12.05
CA SER A 94 -5.34 -19.03 -11.94
C SER A 94 -5.62 -19.61 -13.31
N LEU A 95 -4.83 -20.60 -13.71
CA LEU A 95 -4.95 -21.28 -14.99
C LEU A 95 -5.25 -22.77 -14.79
N PRO A 96 -6.14 -23.38 -15.61
CA PRO A 96 -6.42 -24.79 -15.53
C PRO A 96 -5.29 -25.62 -16.14
N ARG A 97 -5.05 -26.81 -15.57
CA ARG A 97 -4.21 -27.86 -16.17
C ARG A 97 -5.06 -28.89 -16.89
N PRO A 98 -4.48 -29.62 -17.84
CA PRO A 98 -5.18 -30.73 -18.52
C PRO A 98 -5.72 -31.83 -17.60
N ASP A 99 -5.11 -32.02 -16.41
CA ASP A 99 -5.51 -33.00 -15.40
C ASP A 99 -6.69 -32.54 -14.52
N GLY A 100 -7.26 -31.34 -14.78
CA GLY A 100 -8.35 -30.75 -14.02
C GLY A 100 -7.92 -29.98 -12.78
N THR A 101 -6.64 -29.91 -12.46
CA THR A 101 -6.11 -29.07 -11.38
C THR A 101 -5.87 -27.64 -11.87
N TRP A 102 -5.64 -26.73 -10.92
CA TRP A 102 -5.36 -25.31 -11.20
C TRP A 102 -3.94 -24.97 -10.72
N TYR A 103 -3.30 -24.05 -11.41
CA TYR A 103 -2.04 -23.47 -10.95
C TYR A 103 -2.10 -21.94 -11.02
N ARG A 104 -1.30 -21.31 -10.19
CA ARG A 104 -1.17 -19.84 -10.17
C ARG A 104 0.06 -19.43 -10.96
N LYS A 105 -0.14 -18.45 -11.82
CA LYS A 105 0.92 -17.81 -12.60
C LYS A 105 0.96 -16.33 -12.26
N PRO A 106 2.14 -15.72 -12.10
CA PRO A 106 2.23 -14.26 -11.98
C PRO A 106 1.62 -13.58 -13.19
N VAL A 107 0.88 -12.50 -12.97
CA VAL A 107 0.34 -11.69 -14.05
C VAL A 107 1.47 -11.01 -14.82
N ASP A 108 1.27 -10.74 -16.11
CA ASP A 108 2.27 -10.04 -16.93
C ASP A 108 2.36 -8.55 -16.55
N ARG A 109 1.27 -7.98 -16.06
CA ARG A 109 1.15 -6.55 -15.77
C ARG A 109 0.19 -6.30 -14.61
N VAL A 110 0.55 -5.34 -13.74
CA VAL A 110 -0.34 -4.74 -12.77
C VAL A 110 -0.94 -3.47 -13.40
N PRO A 111 -2.28 -3.37 -13.54
CA PRO A 111 -2.93 -2.29 -14.29
C PRO A 111 -3.07 -0.98 -13.50
N TYR A 112 -2.24 -0.76 -12.51
CA TYR A 112 -2.23 0.43 -11.67
C TYR A 112 -0.83 1.00 -11.55
N LYS A 113 -0.73 2.32 -11.44
CA LYS A 113 0.55 3.01 -11.22
C LYS A 113 0.97 3.01 -9.75
N ILE A 114 0.00 3.01 -8.85
CA ILE A 114 0.20 3.06 -7.40
C ILE A 114 -0.51 1.86 -6.76
N VAL A 115 0.23 1.12 -5.94
CA VAL A 115 -0.33 0.06 -5.09
C VAL A 115 -0.16 0.45 -3.64
N VAL A 116 -1.26 0.66 -2.94
CA VAL A 116 -1.28 0.90 -1.50
C VAL A 116 -1.53 -0.43 -0.81
N ILE A 117 -0.59 -0.88 0.01
CA ILE A 117 -0.74 -2.10 0.81
C ILE A 117 -1.16 -1.71 2.22
N ASP A 118 -2.32 -2.16 2.65
CA ASP A 118 -2.75 -2.04 4.05
C ASP A 118 -2.32 -3.28 4.85
N GLU A 119 -1.94 -3.07 6.10
CA GLU A 119 -1.44 -4.13 6.99
C GLU A 119 -0.30 -4.94 6.37
N VAL A 120 0.76 -4.26 5.95
CA VAL A 120 1.88 -4.87 5.22
C VAL A 120 2.60 -5.98 6.02
N SER A 121 2.52 -5.97 7.35
CA SER A 121 3.11 -7.02 8.20
C SER A 121 2.59 -8.43 7.91
N MET A 122 1.37 -8.53 7.34
CA MET A 122 0.74 -9.79 6.96
C MET A 122 1.29 -10.37 5.65
N VAL A 123 1.99 -9.60 4.84
CA VAL A 123 2.38 -9.95 3.48
C VAL A 123 3.71 -10.70 3.49
N PRO A 124 3.78 -11.92 2.89
CA PRO A 124 5.04 -12.63 2.76
C PRO A 124 6.08 -11.86 1.93
N GLN A 125 7.36 -12.00 2.27
CA GLN A 125 8.45 -11.35 1.54
C GLN A 125 8.47 -11.75 0.06
N SER A 126 8.19 -13.01 -0.24
CA SER A 126 8.11 -13.51 -1.62
C SER A 126 7.06 -12.75 -2.47
N MET A 127 5.94 -12.38 -1.85
CA MET A 127 4.89 -11.61 -2.51
C MET A 127 5.29 -10.15 -2.71
N ILE A 128 5.99 -9.56 -1.74
CA ILE A 128 6.59 -8.22 -1.87
C ILE A 128 7.60 -8.22 -3.01
N ASP A 129 8.47 -9.22 -3.08
CA ASP A 129 9.47 -9.36 -4.15
C ASP A 129 8.81 -9.47 -5.53
N GLN A 130 7.72 -10.23 -5.62
CA GLN A 130 6.93 -10.33 -6.87
C GLN A 130 6.32 -8.99 -7.26
N LEU A 131 5.72 -8.26 -6.31
CA LEU A 131 5.14 -6.94 -6.55
C LEU A 131 6.20 -5.95 -7.07
N PHE A 132 7.41 -5.99 -6.52
CA PHE A 132 8.49 -5.07 -6.89
C PHE A 132 9.07 -5.32 -8.29
N LYS A 133 8.70 -6.40 -8.95
CA LYS A 133 9.07 -6.65 -10.36
C LYS A 133 8.24 -5.82 -11.34
N TYR A 134 7.11 -5.29 -10.92
CA TYR A 134 6.24 -4.48 -11.77
C TYR A 134 6.59 -2.98 -11.70
N HIS A 135 6.20 -2.24 -12.75
CA HIS A 135 6.40 -0.80 -12.82
C HIS A 135 5.27 -0.05 -12.11
N CYS A 136 5.23 -0.19 -10.81
CA CYS A 136 4.31 0.55 -9.94
C CYS A 136 5.05 1.07 -8.71
N TYR A 137 4.56 2.18 -8.17
CA TYR A 137 5.05 2.70 -6.90
C TYR A 137 4.21 2.12 -5.76
N VAL A 138 4.87 1.65 -4.71
CA VAL A 138 4.20 0.99 -3.59
C VAL A 138 4.21 1.90 -2.37
N ILE A 139 3.04 2.07 -1.76
CA ILE A 139 2.89 2.72 -0.45
C ILE A 139 2.47 1.63 0.53
N ALA A 140 3.38 1.24 1.42
CA ALA A 140 3.15 0.19 2.39
C ALA A 140 2.81 0.79 3.76
N LEU A 141 1.67 0.36 4.32
CA LEU A 141 1.18 0.81 5.62
C LEU A 141 1.25 -0.33 6.62
N GLY A 142 1.68 -0.04 7.83
CA GLY A 142 1.69 -1.03 8.88
C GLY A 142 1.73 -0.43 10.28
N ASP A 143 1.34 -1.25 11.25
CA ASP A 143 1.45 -0.98 12.66
C ASP A 143 2.63 -1.80 13.22
N PRO A 144 3.65 -1.15 13.81
CA PRO A 144 4.84 -1.86 14.28
C PRO A 144 4.56 -2.81 15.46
N PHE A 145 3.40 -2.68 16.10
CA PHE A 145 2.99 -3.52 17.23
C PHE A 145 2.02 -4.64 16.85
N GLN A 146 1.57 -4.70 15.60
CA GLN A 146 0.80 -5.86 15.17
C GLN A 146 1.71 -7.08 15.03
N LEU A 147 1.19 -8.22 15.49
CA LEU A 147 1.93 -9.48 15.43
C LEU A 147 2.18 -9.89 13.98
N PRO A 148 3.40 -10.36 13.67
CA PRO A 148 3.68 -10.94 12.37
C PRO A 148 2.84 -12.20 12.14
N PRO A 149 2.65 -12.63 10.87
CA PRO A 149 1.92 -13.86 10.56
C PRO A 149 2.59 -15.07 11.21
N ILE A 150 1.79 -16.11 11.46
CA ILE A 150 2.19 -17.34 12.16
C ILE A 150 3.32 -18.09 11.42
N HIS A 151 3.41 -17.94 10.10
CA HIS A 151 4.47 -18.52 9.28
C HIS A 151 5.71 -17.62 9.29
N LYS A 152 6.66 -17.95 10.18
CA LYS A 152 7.84 -17.12 10.47
C LYS A 152 8.91 -17.14 9.37
N ASP A 153 8.81 -18.03 8.38
CA ASP A 153 9.89 -18.28 7.41
C ASP A 153 9.88 -17.30 6.21
N ASP A 154 8.81 -16.53 6.04
CA ASP A 154 8.66 -15.59 4.92
C ASP A 154 8.09 -14.24 5.37
N VAL A 155 8.68 -13.69 6.43
CA VAL A 155 8.27 -12.39 6.99
C VAL A 155 8.99 -11.27 6.25
N ASN A 156 8.25 -10.28 5.75
CA ASN A 156 8.88 -9.11 5.17
C ASN A 156 9.44 -8.17 6.24
N THR A 157 10.43 -7.37 5.86
CA THR A 157 11.17 -6.48 6.75
C THR A 157 10.88 -4.99 6.49
N LEU A 158 9.84 -4.66 5.75
CA LEU A 158 9.54 -3.28 5.36
C LEU A 158 9.31 -2.36 6.57
N LEU A 159 8.67 -2.88 7.63
CA LEU A 159 8.40 -2.11 8.85
C LEU A 159 9.61 -1.95 9.77
N ASP A 160 10.70 -2.67 9.56
CA ASP A 160 11.91 -2.55 10.38
C ASP A 160 12.61 -1.21 10.18
N ARG A 161 12.49 -0.63 9.00
CA ARG A 161 13.04 0.68 8.63
C ARG A 161 12.02 1.51 7.85
N PRO A 162 10.98 2.00 8.52
CA PRO A 162 9.98 2.82 7.85
C PRO A 162 10.56 4.17 7.43
N HIS A 163 10.06 4.71 6.32
CA HIS A 163 10.44 6.05 5.86
C HIS A 163 9.69 7.15 6.59
N VAL A 164 8.48 6.81 7.05
CA VAL A 164 7.59 7.70 7.79
C VAL A 164 7.09 6.97 9.03
N PHE A 165 7.13 7.61 10.17
CA PHE A 165 6.61 7.08 11.43
C PHE A 165 5.62 8.05 12.05
N LEU A 166 4.35 7.63 12.12
CA LEU A 166 3.27 8.38 12.76
C LEU A 166 3.08 7.85 14.18
N ASN A 167 3.57 8.59 15.15
CA ASN A 167 3.55 8.21 16.57
C ASN A 167 2.49 8.94 17.41
N GLU A 168 1.68 9.77 16.76
CA GLU A 168 0.62 10.53 17.42
C GLU A 168 -0.73 9.84 17.17
N ILE A 169 -1.54 9.70 18.24
CA ILE A 169 -2.92 9.25 18.14
C ILE A 169 -3.79 10.48 17.85
N MET A 170 -4.54 10.38 16.79
CA MET A 170 -5.46 11.44 16.38
C MET A 170 -6.83 11.29 17.05
#